data_be24ca5479b61106326bb9315914c0db
#
_entry.id   be24ca5479b61106326bb9315914c0db
#
_cell.length_a   1.000
_cell.length_b   1.000
_cell.length_c   1.000
_cell.angle_alpha   90.00
_cell.angle_beta   90.00
_cell.angle_gamma   90.00
#
_symmetry.space_group_name_H-M   'P 1'
#
loop_
_entity.id
_entity.type
_entity.pdbx_description
1 polymer ?
#
loop_
_entity_poly.entity_id
_entity_poly.type
_entity_poly.pdbx_seq_one_letter_code
_entity_poly.pdbx_strand_id
1 'polypeptide(L)'
;MKKLFFIVFIIFFSCTENPQNKKSQNINDEESEYVDLIGKIERKDLTKKPYDSWFEENYDNYVLDIDTSLRIKKLISRDLRIKIIMGSWCTDSREIVPSFFKLMDYIKFNKRKIELIGLDVDKKNPNEDQIKYNIINVPTIIFYKKDEEINRIVELTIESIEKDILKILDGSGYENAYYGF
;
A
#
# COMPACT_ATOMS: atom_id res chain seq x y z
N MET A 1 -84.36 20.69 -38.67
CA MET A 1 -82.98 20.18 -38.83
C MET A 1 -82.13 20.96 -37.88
N LYS A 2 -81.87 20.40 -36.65
CA LYS A 2 -81.14 21.05 -35.58
C LYS A 2 -79.68 20.50 -35.60
N LYS A 3 -78.71 21.35 -35.89
CA LYS A 3 -77.33 21.05 -35.83
C LYS A 3 -76.84 21.17 -34.34
N LEU A 4 -76.44 20.07 -33.75
CA LEU A 4 -75.89 20.00 -32.40
C LEU A 4 -74.36 20.31 -32.46
N PHE A 5 -73.99 21.41 -31.84
CA PHE A 5 -72.57 21.81 -31.72
C PHE A 5 -71.99 21.17 -30.46
N PHE A 6 -71.08 20.29 -30.68
CA PHE A 6 -70.31 19.64 -29.56
C PHE A 6 -69.15 20.55 -29.24
N ILE A 7 -69.18 21.20 -28.07
CA ILE A 7 -68.09 21.97 -27.55
C ILE A 7 -67.22 21.00 -26.75
N VAL A 8 -66.02 20.73 -27.25
CA VAL A 8 -64.98 19.96 -26.53
C VAL A 8 -64.27 20.92 -25.61
N PHE A 9 -64.41 20.69 -24.30
CA PHE A 9 -63.77 21.45 -23.26
C PHE A 9 -62.37 20.74 -22.96
N ILE A 10 -61.33 21.34 -23.49
CA ILE A 10 -59.92 20.85 -23.17
C ILE A 10 -59.52 21.46 -21.85
N ILE A 11 -59.49 20.63 -20.83
CA ILE A 11 -58.97 21.00 -19.52
C ILE A 11 -57.44 20.87 -19.58
N PHE A 12 -56.73 21.99 -19.61
CA PHE A 12 -55.30 22.02 -19.39
C PHE A 12 -55.01 21.79 -17.91
N PHE A 13 -54.50 20.61 -17.58
CA PHE A 13 -53.90 20.34 -16.27
C PHE A 13 -52.53 20.99 -16.25
N SER A 14 -52.43 22.16 -15.65
CA SER A 14 -51.15 22.80 -15.34
C SER A 14 -50.54 22.11 -14.11
N CYS A 15 -49.57 21.24 -14.33
CA CYS A 15 -48.70 20.76 -13.26
C CYS A 15 -47.82 21.91 -12.83
N THR A 16 -48.06 22.47 -11.67
CA THR A 16 -47.11 23.33 -10.97
C THR A 16 -46.03 22.45 -10.36
N GLU A 17 -44.89 22.43 -11.01
CA GLU A 17 -43.67 21.85 -10.40
C GLU A 17 -43.21 22.75 -9.23
N ASN A 18 -43.25 22.18 -8.05
CA ASN A 18 -42.74 22.77 -6.83
C ASN A 18 -41.21 22.71 -6.91
N PRO A 19 -40.46 23.81 -6.89
CA PRO A 19 -39.01 23.73 -6.82
C PRO A 19 -38.59 23.28 -5.42
N GLN A 20 -38.51 21.96 -5.22
CA GLN A 20 -37.85 21.43 -4.06
C GLN A 20 -36.36 21.80 -4.13
N ASN A 21 -36.02 22.66 -3.22
CA ASN A 21 -34.69 23.08 -2.80
C ASN A 21 -33.77 21.88 -2.68
N LYS A 22 -33.10 21.48 -3.78
CA LYS A 22 -31.95 20.59 -3.74
C LYS A 22 -30.84 21.38 -3.07
N LYS A 23 -30.77 21.25 -1.76
CA LYS A 23 -29.59 21.59 -0.98
C LYS A 23 -28.45 20.72 -1.52
N SER A 24 -27.72 21.30 -2.45
CA SER A 24 -26.44 20.78 -2.93
C SER A 24 -25.55 20.62 -1.71
N GLN A 25 -25.44 19.41 -1.19
CA GLN A 25 -24.36 19.06 -0.31
C GLN A 25 -23.11 19.14 -1.17
N ASN A 26 -22.39 20.26 -1.05
CA ASN A 26 -21.00 20.34 -1.44
C ASN A 26 -20.24 19.37 -0.52
N ILE A 27 -20.16 18.12 -0.92
CA ILE A 27 -19.12 17.21 -0.48
C ILE A 27 -17.88 17.73 -1.20
N ASN A 28 -17.16 18.63 -0.54
CA ASN A 28 -15.76 18.90 -0.84
C ASN A 28 -14.97 17.67 -0.40
N ASP A 29 -15.17 16.56 -1.06
CA ASP A 29 -14.13 15.53 -1.15
C ASP A 29 -13.05 16.17 -2.03
N GLU A 30 -12.07 16.81 -1.40
CA GLU A 30 -10.79 17.05 -2.04
C GLU A 30 -10.26 15.67 -2.39
N GLU A 31 -10.54 15.24 -3.61
CA GLU A 31 -9.93 14.08 -4.24
C GLU A 31 -8.45 14.42 -4.31
N SER A 32 -7.68 13.97 -3.29
CA SER A 32 -6.26 14.25 -3.22
C SER A 32 -5.62 13.57 -4.43
N GLU A 33 -5.07 14.39 -5.33
CA GLU A 33 -4.37 13.92 -6.51
C GLU A 33 -3.30 12.89 -6.12
N TYR A 34 -3.34 11.72 -6.74
CA TYR A 34 -2.36 10.67 -6.48
C TYR A 34 -0.99 11.08 -7.01
N VAL A 35 -0.03 11.26 -6.13
CA VAL A 35 1.36 11.61 -6.45
C VAL A 35 2.28 10.51 -5.93
N ASP A 36 3.29 10.13 -6.69
CA ASP A 36 4.25 9.12 -6.21
C ASP A 36 5.03 9.62 -5.00
N LEU A 37 5.15 8.76 -3.99
CA LEU A 37 6.01 9.02 -2.84
C LEU A 37 7.46 8.72 -3.22
N ILE A 38 8.32 9.73 -3.27
CA ILE A 38 9.70 9.63 -3.77
C ILE A 38 10.71 10.03 -2.69
N GLY A 39 11.81 9.29 -2.61
CA GLY A 39 12.87 9.53 -1.64
C GLY A 39 12.52 8.95 -0.26
N LYS A 40 13.07 9.53 0.81
CA LYS A 40 12.80 9.04 2.16
C LYS A 40 11.36 9.35 2.56
N ILE A 41 10.62 8.32 2.91
CA ILE A 41 9.22 8.40 3.37
C ILE A 41 9.08 7.77 4.75
N GLU A 42 8.04 8.17 5.46
CA GLU A 42 7.70 7.58 6.75
C GLU A 42 6.42 6.74 6.63
N ARG A 43 6.27 5.72 7.48
CA ARG A 43 5.04 4.93 7.50
C ARG A 43 3.76 5.78 7.60
N LYS A 44 3.82 6.88 8.38
CA LYS A 44 2.68 7.80 8.52
C LYS A 44 2.24 8.44 7.19
N ASP A 45 3.12 8.51 6.19
CA ASP A 45 2.77 9.06 4.88
C ASP A 45 1.91 8.08 4.09
N LEU A 46 2.07 6.77 4.33
CA LEU A 46 1.24 5.71 3.75
C LEU A 46 -0.16 5.63 4.39
N THR A 47 -0.36 6.23 5.58
CA THR A 47 -1.66 6.25 6.28
C THR A 47 -2.42 7.55 6.06
N LYS A 48 -2.06 8.34 5.05
CA LYS A 48 -2.75 9.56 4.61
C LYS A 48 -3.34 9.36 3.22
N LYS A 49 -4.40 10.08 2.91
CA LYS A 49 -4.95 10.12 1.55
C LYS A 49 -3.87 10.58 0.55
N PRO A 50 -3.83 9.97 -0.61
CA PRO A 50 -4.70 8.91 -1.16
C PRO A 50 -4.20 7.48 -0.86
N TYR A 51 -3.12 7.29 -0.08
CA TYR A 51 -2.44 6.01 0.11
C TYR A 51 -3.09 5.13 1.19
N ASP A 52 -3.82 5.73 2.14
CA ASP A 52 -4.47 5.07 3.27
C ASP A 52 -5.40 3.94 2.82
N SER A 53 -6.15 4.13 1.75
CA SER A 53 -7.13 3.17 1.26
C SER A 53 -6.51 1.78 1.02
N TRP A 54 -5.43 1.69 0.25
CA TRP A 54 -4.77 0.41 -0.01
C TRP A 54 -3.87 -0.04 1.16
N PHE A 55 -3.30 0.92 1.92
CA PHE A 55 -2.43 0.56 3.04
C PHE A 55 -3.22 -0.07 4.18
N GLU A 56 -4.34 0.54 4.58
CA GLU A 56 -5.18 0.05 5.66
C GLU A 56 -5.88 -1.24 5.25
N GLU A 57 -6.44 -1.31 4.03
CA GLU A 57 -7.09 -2.51 3.52
C GLU A 57 -6.16 -3.73 3.54
N ASN A 58 -4.96 -3.62 2.96
CA ASN A 58 -4.01 -4.73 2.92
C ASN A 58 -3.41 -5.05 4.30
N TYR A 59 -3.21 -4.04 5.14
CA TYR A 59 -2.77 -4.24 6.51
C TYR A 59 -3.82 -5.02 7.32
N ASP A 60 -5.09 -4.65 7.24
CA ASP A 60 -6.16 -5.26 8.03
C ASP A 60 -6.50 -6.67 7.55
N ASN A 61 -6.53 -6.88 6.24
CA ASN A 61 -6.89 -8.16 5.63
C ASN A 61 -5.77 -9.22 5.72
N TYR A 62 -4.51 -8.81 5.90
CA TYR A 62 -3.42 -9.78 5.98
C TYR A 62 -3.55 -10.70 7.21
N VAL A 63 -3.49 -12.01 7.00
CA VAL A 63 -3.56 -13.02 8.07
C VAL A 63 -2.15 -13.50 8.42
N LEU A 64 -1.69 -13.19 9.63
CA LEU A 64 -0.35 -13.55 10.11
C LEU A 64 -0.23 -15.05 10.39
N ASP A 65 0.88 -15.65 9.96
CA ASP A 65 1.36 -16.92 10.51
C ASP A 65 1.98 -16.65 11.89
N ILE A 66 1.15 -16.87 12.90
CA ILE A 66 1.50 -16.56 14.30
C ILE A 66 2.71 -17.36 14.79
N ASP A 67 2.77 -18.65 14.47
CA ASP A 67 3.85 -19.53 14.93
C ASP A 67 5.20 -19.11 14.31
N THR A 68 5.20 -18.85 13.01
CA THR A 68 6.40 -18.36 12.31
C THR A 68 6.80 -16.97 12.81
N SER A 69 5.82 -16.08 13.04
CA SER A 69 6.06 -14.73 13.59
C SER A 69 6.75 -14.77 14.97
N LEU A 70 6.34 -15.69 15.84
CA LEU A 70 6.97 -15.86 17.16
C LEU A 70 8.40 -16.44 17.05
N ARG A 71 8.69 -17.26 16.06
CA ARG A 71 10.05 -17.74 15.76
C ARG A 71 10.93 -16.59 15.29
N ILE A 72 10.44 -15.77 14.35
CA ILE A 72 11.12 -14.55 13.89
C ILE A 72 11.48 -13.67 15.09
N LYS A 73 10.50 -13.40 15.97
CA LYS A 73 10.71 -12.57 17.17
C LYS A 73 11.91 -13.01 18.02
N LYS A 74 12.15 -14.32 18.13
CA LYS A 74 13.30 -14.87 18.90
C LYS A 74 14.65 -14.64 18.21
N LEU A 75 14.65 -14.45 16.89
CA LEU A 75 15.85 -14.25 16.08
C LEU A 75 16.27 -12.78 15.93
N ILE A 76 15.38 -11.85 16.34
CA ILE A 76 15.66 -10.41 16.25
C ILE A 76 16.82 -10.04 17.15
N SER A 77 17.90 -9.58 16.53
CA SER A 77 19.06 -9.04 17.22
C SER A 77 19.02 -7.51 17.36
N ARG A 78 19.84 -6.97 18.27
CA ARG A 78 19.89 -5.49 18.46
C ARG A 78 20.45 -4.74 17.26
N ASP A 79 21.25 -5.39 16.44
CA ASP A 79 21.92 -4.86 15.26
C ASP A 79 21.15 -5.08 13.95
N LEU A 80 20.00 -5.78 14.00
CA LEU A 80 19.14 -5.93 12.85
C LEU A 80 18.54 -4.59 12.42
N ARG A 81 18.71 -4.24 11.15
CA ARG A 81 18.11 -3.08 10.47
C ARG A 81 17.44 -3.55 9.20
N ILE A 82 16.40 -2.85 8.78
CA ILE A 82 15.62 -3.20 7.58
C ILE A 82 15.48 -1.94 6.73
N LYS A 83 15.70 -2.11 5.44
CA LYS A 83 15.43 -1.07 4.45
C LYS A 83 14.39 -1.59 3.46
N ILE A 84 13.36 -0.78 3.21
CA ILE A 84 12.30 -1.08 2.26
C ILE A 84 12.40 -0.05 1.14
N ILE A 85 12.59 -0.52 -0.08
CA ILE A 85 12.50 0.29 -1.28
C ILE A 85 11.22 -0.10 -2.00
N MET A 86 10.35 0.88 -2.25
CA MET A 86 9.01 0.62 -2.80
C MET A 86 8.60 1.66 -3.84
N GLY A 87 7.60 1.34 -4.66
CA GLY A 87 6.84 2.29 -5.46
C GLY A 87 5.43 2.42 -4.92
N SER A 88 4.96 3.63 -4.57
CA SER A 88 3.57 3.81 -4.16
C SER A 88 2.57 3.51 -5.28
N TRP A 89 3.01 3.53 -6.52
CA TRP A 89 2.32 3.14 -7.76
C TRP A 89 2.27 1.61 -7.97
N CYS A 90 3.23 0.85 -7.39
CA CYS A 90 3.40 -0.58 -7.63
C CYS A 90 2.42 -1.42 -6.81
N THR A 91 1.67 -2.31 -7.48
CA THR A 91 0.69 -3.19 -6.84
C THR A 91 1.31 -4.11 -5.80
N ASP A 92 2.47 -4.72 -6.12
CA ASP A 92 3.18 -5.62 -5.19
C ASP A 92 3.67 -4.87 -3.95
N SER A 93 4.13 -3.62 -4.12
CA SER A 93 4.48 -2.76 -2.98
C SER A 93 3.28 -2.47 -2.09
N ARG A 94 2.11 -2.20 -2.70
CA ARG A 94 0.87 -1.92 -1.97
C ARG A 94 0.35 -3.12 -1.18
N GLU A 95 0.65 -4.33 -1.62
CA GLU A 95 0.27 -5.58 -0.95
C GLU A 95 1.28 -5.99 0.13
N ILE A 96 2.57 -6.04 -0.24
CA ILE A 96 3.61 -6.63 0.61
C ILE A 96 4.02 -5.68 1.74
N VAL A 97 4.10 -4.36 1.48
CA VAL A 97 4.59 -3.41 2.50
C VAL A 97 3.65 -3.31 3.71
N PRO A 98 2.31 -3.20 3.56
CA PRO A 98 1.40 -3.24 4.70
C PRO A 98 1.46 -4.56 5.47
N SER A 99 1.52 -5.69 4.77
CA SER A 99 1.63 -7.04 5.37
C SER A 99 2.92 -7.16 6.19
N PHE A 100 4.04 -6.67 5.65
CA PHE A 100 5.29 -6.58 6.38
C PHE A 100 5.17 -5.72 7.65
N PHE A 101 4.55 -4.56 7.57
CA PHE A 101 4.35 -3.70 8.76
C PHE A 101 3.45 -4.36 9.80
N LYS A 102 2.42 -5.12 9.39
CA LYS A 102 1.58 -5.89 10.32
C LYS A 102 2.40 -6.91 11.11
N LEU A 103 3.27 -7.65 10.42
CA LEU A 103 4.19 -8.58 11.06
C LEU A 103 5.13 -7.86 12.03
N MET A 104 5.76 -6.75 11.62
CA MET A 104 6.68 -5.99 12.47
C MET A 104 5.99 -5.41 13.71
N ASP A 105 4.74 -4.99 13.59
CA ASP A 105 3.92 -4.51 14.72
C ASP A 105 3.59 -5.65 15.69
N TYR A 106 3.20 -6.81 15.15
CA TYR A 106 2.88 -7.98 15.97
C TYR A 106 4.07 -8.47 16.80
N ILE A 107 5.24 -8.57 16.21
CA ILE A 107 6.46 -8.99 16.92
C ILE A 107 7.09 -7.86 17.74
N LYS A 108 6.53 -6.64 17.69
CA LYS A 108 7.00 -5.43 18.38
C LYS A 108 8.43 -5.03 17.98
N PHE A 109 8.72 -5.11 16.68
CA PHE A 109 10.00 -4.67 16.13
C PHE A 109 10.19 -3.17 16.32
N ASN A 110 11.41 -2.72 16.57
CA ASN A 110 11.71 -1.30 16.73
C ASN A 110 11.62 -0.57 15.37
N LYS A 111 10.53 0.18 15.18
CA LYS A 111 10.23 0.91 13.94
C LYS A 111 11.33 1.90 13.50
N ARG A 112 12.14 2.42 14.43
CA ARG A 112 13.28 3.30 14.12
C ARG A 112 14.40 2.61 13.34
N LYS A 113 14.35 1.28 13.26
CA LYS A 113 15.31 0.44 12.50
C LYS A 113 14.78 0.03 11.14
N ILE A 114 13.62 0.54 10.75
CA ILE A 114 13.06 0.40 9.42
C ILE A 114 13.21 1.73 8.69
N GLU A 115 13.91 1.73 7.59
CA GLU A 115 13.98 2.86 6.66
C GLU A 115 13.13 2.55 5.44
N LEU A 116 12.31 3.52 5.03
CA LEU A 116 11.40 3.38 3.89
C LEU A 116 11.78 4.42 2.83
N ILE A 117 11.96 3.95 1.59
CA ILE A 117 12.38 4.76 0.46
C ILE A 117 11.42 4.53 -0.72
N GLY A 118 10.89 5.62 -1.27
CA GLY A 118 10.05 5.61 -2.44
C GLY A 118 10.83 5.84 -3.73
N LEU A 119 10.43 5.15 -4.78
CA LEU A 119 10.88 5.35 -6.16
C LEU A 119 9.70 5.72 -7.06
N ASP A 120 9.97 6.52 -8.09
CA ASP A 120 9.01 6.83 -9.16
C ASP A 120 8.73 5.62 -10.06
N VAL A 121 7.86 5.80 -11.06
CA VAL A 121 7.49 4.74 -12.02
C VAL A 121 8.66 4.21 -12.85
N ASP A 122 9.72 5.01 -13.03
CA ASP A 122 10.96 4.60 -13.67
C ASP A 122 11.93 3.90 -12.71
N LYS A 123 11.49 3.63 -11.49
CA LYS A 123 12.27 3.06 -10.38
C LYS A 123 13.47 3.94 -10.01
N LYS A 124 13.30 5.27 -9.97
CA LYS A 124 14.36 6.25 -9.66
C LYS A 124 13.95 7.17 -8.52
N ASN A 125 14.93 7.77 -7.88
CA ASN A 125 14.75 8.93 -7.02
C ASN A 125 15.97 9.87 -7.09
N PRO A 126 15.89 11.12 -6.58
CA PRO A 126 16.98 12.07 -6.64
C PRO A 126 18.29 11.64 -5.95
N ASN A 127 18.22 10.68 -5.03
CA ASN A 127 19.37 10.16 -4.30
C ASN A 127 20.03 8.96 -4.98
N GLU A 128 19.51 8.53 -6.15
CA GLU A 128 19.97 7.36 -6.89
C GLU A 128 20.00 6.07 -6.03
N ASP A 129 19.04 5.94 -5.10
CA ASP A 129 18.99 4.81 -4.19
C ASP A 129 18.84 3.46 -4.93
N GLN A 130 18.19 3.45 -6.10
CA GLN A 130 18.09 2.27 -6.96
C GLN A 130 19.47 1.77 -7.42
N ILE A 131 20.42 2.66 -7.68
CA ILE A 131 21.79 2.29 -8.03
C ILE A 131 22.54 1.85 -6.78
N LYS A 132 22.49 2.67 -5.74
CA LYS A 132 23.17 2.44 -4.48
C LYS A 132 22.87 1.08 -3.84
N TYR A 133 21.61 0.62 -3.95
CA TYR A 133 21.16 -0.64 -3.33
C TYR A 133 20.92 -1.75 -4.36
N ASN A 134 21.31 -1.57 -5.63
CA ASN A 134 21.11 -2.53 -6.72
C ASN A 134 19.66 -3.00 -6.79
N ILE A 135 18.72 -2.05 -6.92
CA ILE A 135 17.30 -2.34 -6.97
C ILE A 135 16.89 -2.74 -8.39
N ILE A 136 16.43 -3.96 -8.53
CA ILE A 136 15.90 -4.50 -9.80
C ILE A 136 14.40 -4.28 -9.86
N ASN A 137 13.68 -4.67 -8.81
CA ASN A 137 12.22 -4.58 -8.70
C ASN A 137 11.79 -4.04 -7.34
N VAL A 138 10.53 -3.60 -7.26
CA VAL A 138 9.92 -3.09 -6.03
C VAL A 138 8.63 -3.85 -5.72
N PRO A 139 8.36 -4.14 -4.41
CA PRO A 139 9.20 -3.74 -3.27
C PRO A 139 10.48 -4.58 -3.15
N THR A 140 11.55 -3.98 -2.68
CA THR A 140 12.72 -4.73 -2.22
C THR A 140 12.90 -4.48 -0.72
N ILE A 141 12.92 -5.56 0.08
CA ILE A 141 13.09 -5.50 1.54
C ILE A 141 14.45 -6.09 1.87
N ILE A 142 15.38 -5.23 2.30
CA ILE A 142 16.78 -5.59 2.55
C ILE A 142 17.02 -5.70 4.06
N PHE A 143 17.62 -6.80 4.48
CA PHE A 143 17.94 -7.08 5.88
C PHE A 143 19.43 -6.89 6.11
N TYR A 144 19.79 -6.09 7.12
CA TYR A 144 21.16 -5.80 7.51
C TYR A 144 21.44 -6.27 8.93
N LYS A 145 22.62 -6.82 9.16
CA LYS A 145 23.14 -7.13 10.49
C LYS A 145 24.56 -6.57 10.60
N LYS A 146 24.81 -5.73 11.60
CA LYS A 146 26.08 -4.99 11.76
C LYS A 146 26.46 -4.20 10.51
N ASP A 147 25.45 -3.56 9.89
CA ASP A 147 25.55 -2.77 8.66
C ASP A 147 25.96 -3.55 7.39
N GLU A 148 26.07 -4.89 7.47
CA GLU A 148 26.24 -5.78 6.33
C GLU A 148 24.87 -6.36 5.90
N GLU A 149 24.62 -6.37 4.60
CA GLU A 149 23.43 -7.03 4.07
C GLU A 149 23.53 -8.53 4.25
N ILE A 150 22.53 -9.13 4.90
CA ILE A 150 22.47 -10.58 5.08
C ILE A 150 21.63 -11.27 4.01
N ASN A 151 20.58 -10.61 3.52
CA ASN A 151 19.75 -11.06 2.40
C ASN A 151 18.66 -10.04 2.09
N ARG A 152 17.85 -10.28 1.04
CA ARG A 152 16.73 -9.43 0.62
C ARG A 152 15.57 -10.22 0.03
N ILE A 153 14.34 -9.73 0.22
CA ILE A 153 13.16 -10.12 -0.55
C ILE A 153 13.05 -9.15 -1.72
N VAL A 154 12.85 -9.66 -2.94
CA VAL A 154 12.72 -8.85 -4.16
C VAL A 154 11.37 -9.14 -4.80
N GLU A 155 10.52 -8.13 -4.88
CA GLU A 155 9.19 -8.09 -5.50
C GLU A 155 8.21 -9.09 -4.86
N LEU A 156 8.48 -10.38 -4.97
CA LEU A 156 7.59 -11.46 -4.54
C LEU A 156 8.17 -12.24 -3.37
N THR A 157 7.29 -12.78 -2.54
CA THR A 157 7.68 -13.79 -1.55
C THR A 157 7.73 -15.18 -2.22
N ILE A 158 8.61 -16.04 -1.74
CA ILE A 158 8.73 -17.43 -2.23
C ILE A 158 7.65 -18.32 -1.59
N GLU A 159 7.43 -18.18 -0.29
CA GLU A 159 6.40 -18.94 0.41
C GLU A 159 5.38 -18.00 1.09
N SER A 160 5.83 -17.21 2.04
CA SER A 160 5.10 -16.12 2.69
C SER A 160 6.10 -15.15 3.29
N ILE A 161 5.64 -13.95 3.64
CA ILE A 161 6.53 -12.95 4.20
C ILE A 161 7.18 -13.43 5.51
N GLU A 162 6.45 -14.16 6.34
CA GLU A 162 6.99 -14.71 7.58
C GLU A 162 8.02 -15.80 7.32
N LYS A 163 7.72 -16.75 6.43
CA LYS A 163 8.62 -17.87 6.15
C LYS A 163 9.90 -17.41 5.49
N ASP A 164 9.81 -16.47 4.56
CA ASP A 164 10.96 -15.90 3.87
C ASP A 164 11.85 -15.13 4.86
N ILE A 165 11.27 -14.27 5.71
CA ILE A 165 12.01 -13.55 6.74
C ILE A 165 12.64 -14.53 7.75
N LEU A 166 11.93 -15.60 8.11
CA LEU A 166 12.48 -16.62 9.01
C LEU A 166 13.74 -17.24 8.41
N LYS A 167 13.70 -17.67 7.14
CA LYS A 167 14.88 -18.26 6.45
C LYS A 167 16.04 -17.28 6.32
N ILE A 168 15.74 -15.99 6.09
CA ILE A 168 16.75 -14.93 6.06
C ILE A 168 17.45 -14.79 7.41
N LEU A 169 16.69 -14.77 8.50
CA LEU A 169 17.22 -14.50 9.83
C LEU A 169 17.91 -15.70 10.50
N ASP A 170 17.46 -16.93 10.19
CA ASP A 170 18.05 -18.16 10.71
C ASP A 170 19.20 -18.71 9.85
N GLY A 171 19.39 -18.14 8.64
CA GLY A 171 20.47 -18.52 7.73
C GLY A 171 20.26 -19.88 7.06
N SER A 172 19.04 -20.38 6.98
CA SER A 172 18.73 -21.70 6.38
C SER A 172 18.72 -21.71 4.84
N GLY A 173 19.25 -20.67 4.19
CA GLY A 173 19.42 -20.61 2.73
C GLY A 173 18.20 -20.04 2.02
N TYR A 174 17.98 -18.73 2.12
CA TYR A 174 16.96 -18.03 1.37
C TYR A 174 17.51 -17.52 0.04
N GLU A 175 16.81 -17.86 -1.04
CA GLU A 175 17.03 -17.31 -2.38
C GLU A 175 15.77 -16.55 -2.81
N ASN A 176 15.92 -15.27 -3.15
CA ASN A 176 14.79 -14.45 -3.59
C ASN A 176 14.32 -14.83 -5.00
N ALA A 177 13.18 -14.31 -5.46
CA ALA A 177 12.56 -14.65 -6.74
C ALA A 177 13.44 -14.35 -7.97
N TYR A 178 14.49 -13.57 -7.82
CA TYR A 178 15.42 -13.15 -8.89
C TYR A 178 16.85 -13.66 -8.66
N TYR A 179 17.03 -14.65 -7.79
CA TYR A 179 18.34 -15.23 -7.55
C TYR A 179 18.88 -15.96 -8.80
N GLY A 180 20.08 -15.56 -9.26
CA GLY A 180 20.71 -16.16 -10.44
C GLY A 180 20.38 -15.53 -11.78
N PHE A 181 19.62 -14.42 -11.80
CA PHE A 181 19.33 -13.65 -12.99
C PHE A 181 20.18 -12.37 -13.07
#